data_8852898bc9115edbca83fafae745df18
#
_entry.id   8852898bc9115edbca83fafae745df18
#
_cell.length_a   1.000
_cell.length_b   1.000
_cell.length_c   1.000
_cell.angle_alpha   90.00
_cell.angle_beta   90.00
_cell.angle_gamma   90.00
#
_symmetry.space_group_name_H-M   'P 1'
#
loop_
_entity.id
_entity.type
_entity.pdbx_description
1 polymer ?
#
loop_
_entity_poly.entity_id
_entity_poly.type
_entity_poly.pdbx_seq_one_letter_code
_entity_poly.pdbx_strand_id
1 'polypeptide(L)'
;YLDVKDMIVNGEHNVYNALACVAAAHILGIDKVKTAEAICSFKGIKHRIEEIATVNGVTYIDDSKGTNVDATVKAVSTMQNPTVILLGGQDKGYDYVPLFD
;
A
#
# COMPACT_ATOMS: atom_id res chain seq x y z
N TYR A 1 15.86 14.28 0.23
CA TYR A 1 15.26 13.81 -1.00
C TYR A 1 13.81 14.31 -1.14
N LEU A 2 12.90 13.87 -0.29
CA LEU A 2 11.48 14.24 -0.30
C LEU A 2 10.92 14.16 1.14
N ASP A 3 9.83 14.84 1.42
CA ASP A 3 9.05 14.64 2.65
C ASP A 3 8.06 13.49 2.42
N VAL A 4 7.89 12.63 3.40
CA VAL A 4 6.91 11.52 3.35
C VAL A 4 5.49 12.03 3.13
N LYS A 5 5.20 13.25 3.61
CA LYS A 5 3.88 13.91 3.44
C LYS A 5 3.53 14.23 1.98
N ASP A 6 4.56 14.32 1.11
CA ASP A 6 4.36 14.61 -0.31
C ASP A 6 4.02 13.36 -1.13
N MET A 7 4.11 12.17 -0.52
CA MET A 7 3.74 10.92 -1.18
C MET A 7 2.22 10.76 -1.23
N ILE A 8 1.71 10.35 -2.39
CA ILE A 8 0.28 10.05 -2.57
C ILE A 8 -0.11 8.75 -1.85
N VAL A 9 0.77 7.72 -1.93
CA VAL A 9 0.53 6.42 -1.31
C VAL A 9 0.89 6.45 0.17
N ASN A 10 -0.02 6.02 1.02
CA ASN A 10 0.13 6.02 2.47
C ASN A 10 0.66 4.67 3.00
N GLY A 11 1.06 4.68 4.26
CA GLY A 11 1.49 3.50 5.01
C GLY A 11 3.00 3.33 5.09
N GLU A 12 3.45 2.83 6.24
CA GLU A 12 4.88 2.65 6.54
C GLU A 12 5.61 1.78 5.52
N HIS A 13 4.94 0.74 5.04
CA HIS A 13 5.50 -0.14 4.00
C HIS A 13 5.81 0.61 2.69
N ASN A 14 5.02 1.64 2.33
CA ASN A 14 5.30 2.46 1.16
C ASN A 14 6.48 3.40 1.39
N VAL A 15 6.73 3.83 2.62
CA VAL A 15 7.94 4.58 2.98
C VAL A 15 9.17 3.70 2.76
N TYR A 16 9.15 2.45 3.21
CA TYR A 16 10.27 1.51 2.96
C TYR A 16 10.47 1.23 1.47
N ASN A 17 9.39 1.09 0.71
CA ASN A 17 9.48 0.94 -0.76
C ASN A 17 10.12 2.18 -1.40
N ALA A 18 9.72 3.38 -0.99
CA ALA A 18 10.31 4.63 -1.46
C ALA A 18 11.80 4.73 -1.11
N LEU A 19 12.20 4.35 0.10
CA LEU A 19 13.60 4.31 0.50
C LEU A 19 14.43 3.35 -0.37
N ALA A 20 13.89 2.17 -0.68
CA ALA A 20 14.53 1.23 -1.59
C ALA A 20 14.69 1.81 -3.00
N CYS A 21 13.65 2.50 -3.51
CA CYS A 21 13.71 3.19 -4.81
C CYS A 21 14.76 4.30 -4.80
N VAL A 22 14.82 5.11 -3.74
CA VAL A 22 15.84 6.17 -3.58
C VAL A 22 17.25 5.58 -3.58
N ALA A 23 17.47 4.49 -2.84
CA ALA A 23 18.77 3.82 -2.78
C ALA A 23 19.19 3.28 -4.16
N ALA A 24 18.28 2.61 -4.86
CA ALA A 24 18.54 2.10 -6.21
C ALA A 24 18.82 3.24 -7.20
N ALA A 25 18.01 4.30 -7.19
CA ALA A 25 18.20 5.47 -8.04
C ALA A 25 19.55 6.15 -7.78
N HIS A 26 19.95 6.26 -6.52
CA HIS A 26 21.25 6.82 -6.14
C HIS A 26 22.42 6.00 -6.69
N ILE A 27 22.37 4.67 -6.56
CA ILE A 27 23.40 3.76 -7.09
C ILE A 27 23.49 3.86 -8.61
N LEU A 28 22.35 3.99 -9.27
CA LEU A 28 22.27 4.11 -10.74
C LEU A 28 22.57 5.52 -11.26
N GLY A 29 22.87 6.49 -10.39
CA GLY A 29 23.18 7.85 -10.78
C GLY A 29 21.99 8.64 -11.33
N ILE A 30 20.76 8.24 -10.99
CA ILE A 30 19.55 8.95 -11.41
C ILE A 30 19.44 10.26 -10.62
N ASP A 31 19.03 11.31 -11.30
CA ASP A 31 18.86 12.64 -10.72
C ASP A 31 17.89 12.65 -9.53
N LYS A 32 18.28 13.36 -8.47
CA LYS A 32 17.53 13.39 -7.20
C LYS A 32 16.14 14.01 -7.34
N VAL A 33 16.02 15.06 -8.15
CA VAL A 33 14.74 15.77 -8.34
C VAL A 33 13.78 14.87 -9.10
N LYS A 34 14.24 14.26 -10.18
CA LYS A 34 13.43 13.29 -10.95
C LYS A 34 13.00 12.09 -10.12
N THR A 35 13.88 11.60 -9.25
CA THR A 35 13.56 10.50 -8.32
C THR A 35 12.46 10.91 -7.34
N ALA A 36 12.57 12.10 -6.75
CA ALA A 36 11.57 12.63 -5.83
C ALA A 36 10.22 12.84 -6.53
N GLU A 37 10.21 13.47 -7.69
CA GLU A 37 9.00 13.70 -8.49
C GLU A 37 8.30 12.37 -8.85
N ALA A 38 9.05 11.36 -9.27
CA ALA A 38 8.49 10.04 -9.59
C ALA A 38 7.85 9.37 -8.39
N ILE A 39 8.49 9.43 -7.21
CA ILE A 39 7.95 8.86 -5.97
C ILE A 39 6.72 9.61 -5.51
N CYS A 40 6.75 10.95 -5.51
CA CYS A 40 5.62 11.78 -5.08
C CYS A 40 4.42 11.69 -6.04
N SER A 41 4.63 11.44 -7.33
CA SER A 41 3.57 11.27 -8.32
C SER A 41 3.01 9.85 -8.42
N PHE A 42 3.61 8.88 -7.73
CA PHE A 42 3.19 7.48 -7.78
C PHE A 42 1.84 7.28 -7.08
N LYS A 43 0.84 6.85 -7.83
CA LYS A 43 -0.55 6.67 -7.36
C LYS A 43 -0.87 5.27 -6.83
N GLY A 44 0.14 4.41 -6.70
CA GLY A 44 -0.06 3.02 -6.31
C GLY A 44 -0.24 2.08 -7.51
N ILE A 45 -0.50 0.82 -7.20
CA ILE A 45 -0.69 -0.25 -8.18
C ILE A 45 -2.17 -0.66 -8.12
N LYS A 46 -2.81 -0.84 -9.28
CA LYS A 46 -4.18 -1.36 -9.35
C LYS A 46 -4.35 -2.64 -8.54
N HIS A 47 -5.46 -2.74 -7.84
CA HIS A 47 -5.84 -3.89 -7.00
C HIS A 47 -4.93 -4.06 -5.75
N ARG A 48 -4.20 -3.03 -5.33
CA ARG A 48 -3.40 -3.01 -4.10
C ARG A 48 -3.77 -1.79 -3.28
N ILE A 49 -4.61 -1.98 -2.27
CA ILE A 49 -5.16 -0.93 -1.40
C ILE A 49 -5.67 0.24 -2.27
N GLU A 50 -6.32 -0.11 -3.38
CA GLU A 50 -6.82 0.84 -4.37
C GLU A 50 -8.19 1.36 -3.91
N GLU A 51 -8.28 2.65 -3.67
CA GLU A 51 -9.58 3.29 -3.43
C GLU A 51 -10.37 3.36 -4.74
N ILE A 52 -11.48 2.62 -4.82
CA ILE A 52 -12.31 2.53 -6.02
C ILE A 52 -13.34 3.64 -6.06
N ALA A 53 -14.02 3.89 -4.94
CA ALA A 53 -15.07 4.88 -4.84
C ALA A 53 -15.40 5.20 -3.38
N THR A 54 -16.00 6.37 -3.15
CA THR A 54 -16.69 6.69 -1.90
C THR A 54 -18.16 6.96 -2.20
N VAL A 55 -19.04 6.14 -1.64
CA VAL A 55 -20.50 6.24 -1.84
C VAL A 55 -21.19 6.35 -0.47
N ASN A 56 -21.99 7.39 -0.30
CA ASN A 56 -22.72 7.66 0.97
C ASN A 56 -21.83 7.64 2.21
N GLY A 57 -20.59 8.15 2.11
CA GLY A 57 -19.63 8.18 3.20
C GLY A 57 -18.90 6.85 3.47
N VAL A 58 -19.14 5.81 2.65
CA VAL A 58 -18.44 4.53 2.72
C VAL A 58 -17.40 4.49 1.60
N THR A 59 -16.14 4.30 1.97
CA THR A 59 -15.04 4.13 1.01
C THR A 59 -14.86 2.66 0.67
N TYR A 60 -14.85 2.35 -0.60
CA TYR A 60 -14.64 1.01 -1.15
C TYR A 60 -13.20 0.86 -1.63
N ILE A 61 -12.51 -0.15 -1.10
CA ILE A 61 -11.08 -0.40 -1.37
C ILE A 61 -10.92 -1.79 -1.95
N ASP A 62 -10.15 -1.89 -3.04
CA ASP A 62 -9.76 -3.16 -3.66
C ASP A 62 -8.31 -3.49 -3.32
N ASP A 63 -8.11 -4.61 -2.62
CA ASP A 63 -6.80 -5.19 -2.33
C ASP A 63 -6.71 -6.64 -2.81
N SER A 64 -7.31 -6.95 -3.94
CA SER A 64 -7.33 -8.31 -4.49
C SER A 64 -5.93 -8.86 -4.86
N LYS A 65 -4.91 -8.02 -4.86
CA LYS A 65 -3.49 -8.43 -4.91
C LYS A 65 -2.92 -8.88 -3.57
N GLY A 66 -3.59 -8.63 -2.46
CA GLY A 66 -3.27 -9.15 -1.14
C GLY A 66 -3.60 -10.65 -1.08
N THR A 67 -2.69 -11.52 -1.51
CA THR A 67 -2.94 -12.97 -1.68
C THR A 67 -2.44 -13.83 -0.53
N ASN A 68 -2.08 -13.24 0.59
CA ASN A 68 -1.63 -13.93 1.80
C ASN A 68 -2.03 -13.13 3.06
N VAL A 69 -1.99 -13.79 4.21
CA VAL A 69 -2.41 -13.23 5.51
C VAL A 69 -1.62 -12.00 5.87
N ASP A 70 -0.28 -12.00 5.72
CA ASP A 70 0.57 -10.85 6.06
C ASP A 70 0.22 -9.60 5.26
N ALA A 71 -0.07 -9.77 3.96
CA ALA A 71 -0.49 -8.67 3.12
C ALA A 71 -1.82 -8.09 3.58
N THR A 72 -2.78 -8.95 3.94
CA THR A 72 -4.09 -8.55 4.44
C THR A 72 -3.99 -7.83 5.79
N VAL A 73 -3.22 -8.35 6.74
CA VAL A 73 -2.96 -7.69 8.03
C VAL A 73 -2.36 -6.31 7.82
N LYS A 74 -1.36 -6.17 6.94
CA LYS A 74 -0.76 -4.89 6.61
C LYS A 74 -1.75 -3.92 5.96
N ALA A 75 -2.60 -4.41 5.05
CA ALA A 75 -3.62 -3.59 4.42
C ALA A 75 -4.61 -3.06 5.48
N VAL A 76 -5.13 -3.92 6.34
CA VAL A 76 -6.06 -3.53 7.41
C VAL A 76 -5.41 -2.55 8.38
N SER A 77 -4.15 -2.73 8.73
CA SER A 77 -3.41 -1.81 9.64
C SER A 77 -3.26 -0.39 9.09
N THR A 78 -3.46 -0.17 7.79
CA THR A 78 -3.45 1.18 7.19
C THR A 78 -4.80 1.89 7.30
N MET A 79 -5.87 1.19 7.65
CA MET A 79 -7.22 1.74 7.74
C MET A 79 -7.36 2.58 9.01
N GLN A 80 -7.94 3.77 8.85
CA GLN A 80 -8.13 4.73 9.95
C GLN A 80 -9.58 4.75 10.47
N ASN A 81 -10.48 4.15 9.73
CA ASN A 81 -11.91 4.11 10.06
C ASN A 81 -12.37 2.67 10.31
N PRO A 82 -13.51 2.46 11.00
CA PRO A 82 -14.11 1.14 11.10
C PRO A 82 -14.24 0.49 9.72
N THR A 83 -13.70 -0.72 9.58
CA THR A 83 -13.56 -1.38 8.29
C THR A 83 -14.27 -2.73 8.30
N VAL A 84 -15.05 -2.99 7.26
CA VAL A 84 -15.59 -4.32 6.96
C VAL A 84 -14.73 -4.94 5.88
N ILE A 85 -14.16 -6.11 6.16
CA ILE A 85 -13.32 -6.82 5.21
C ILE A 85 -14.06 -7.99 4.59
N LEU A 86 -13.96 -8.14 3.27
CA LEU A 86 -14.43 -9.29 2.53
C LEU A 86 -13.25 -10.16 2.13
N LEU A 87 -13.20 -11.37 2.67
CA LEU A 87 -12.15 -12.35 2.39
C LEU A 87 -12.71 -13.51 1.61
N GLY A 88 -11.89 -14.06 0.72
CA GLY A 88 -12.28 -15.23 -0.07
C GLY A 88 -11.16 -15.70 -0.97
N GLY A 89 -11.42 -16.77 -1.73
CA GLY A 89 -10.48 -17.36 -2.65
C GLY A 89 -10.14 -18.80 -2.30
N GLN A 90 -9.10 -19.32 -2.92
CA GLN A 90 -8.62 -20.69 -2.65
C GLN A 90 -7.80 -20.70 -1.35
N ASP A 91 -8.19 -21.57 -0.42
CA ASP A 91 -7.39 -21.83 0.77
C ASP A 91 -6.04 -22.45 0.38
N LYS A 92 -4.98 -21.86 0.92
CA LYS A 92 -3.59 -22.31 0.73
C LYS A 92 -2.99 -22.91 2.01
N GLY A 93 -3.82 -23.17 3.01
CA GLY A 93 -3.38 -23.71 4.31
C GLY A 93 -2.67 -22.70 5.19
N TYR A 94 -2.99 -21.41 5.05
CA TYR A 94 -2.43 -20.38 5.93
C TYR A 94 -3.08 -20.41 7.32
N ASP A 95 -2.33 -19.95 8.32
CA ASP A 95 -2.90 -19.58 9.61
C ASP A 95 -3.58 -18.22 9.49
N TYR A 96 -4.89 -18.17 9.76
CA TYR A 96 -5.70 -16.94 9.67
C TYR A 96 -5.88 -16.24 11.03
N VAL A 97 -5.37 -16.81 12.12
CA VAL A 97 -5.47 -16.21 13.48
C VAL A 97 -4.99 -14.75 13.50
N PRO A 98 -3.87 -14.38 12.84
CA PRO A 98 -3.40 -12.99 12.84
C PRO A 98 -4.35 -11.95 12.24
N LEU A 99 -5.44 -12.38 11.59
CA LEU A 99 -6.47 -11.45 11.07
C LEU A 99 -7.50 -11.03 12.14
N PHE A 100 -7.50 -11.69 13.30
CA PHE A 100 -8.48 -11.47 14.36
C PHE A 100 -7.88 -10.80 15.61
N ASP A 101 -6.57 -10.58 15.63
CA ASP A 101 -5.81 -9.87 16.67
C ASP A 101 -5.72 -8.37 16.36
#